data_1b5e0ef9c643a3d43d9cfebc21cc2fb8
#
_entry.id   1b5e0ef9c643a3d43d9cfebc21cc2fb8
#
_cell.length_a   1.000
_cell.length_b   1.000
_cell.length_c   1.000
_cell.angle_alpha   90.00
_cell.angle_beta   90.00
_cell.angle_gamma   90.00
#
_symmetry.space_group_name_H-M   'P 1'
#
loop_
_entity.id
_entity.type
_entity.pdbx_description
1 polymer ?
#
loop_
_entity_poly.entity_id
_entity_poly.type
_entity_poly.pdbx_seq_one_letter_code
_entity_poly.pdbx_strand_id
1 'polypeptide(L)'
;MPDPNESLKNRNGMKRIFALLLALGALCTLSARTLKCSYRVTVAGSRPECPVVIRDVPGWARSAVVSSEGSRQIPSQLDERLGELVFVADIFGARDFRVVYSSEPDKRVFKSRVHAQMWLKNPDKSLRAADTLSSTQNDMYHKLHHHGPAFESEYAAYRIYFDNKQTIDTYGKKRPRLELAETMWYPSDEQLAAGYGHDNLRVFGSVGVGTLKGWDAGKRKMVHIADFRRREARILAKGPVRTIVEMRVEGWRYGGREIDMTSRYILYAGHSDVQVENLIEGDSEGLVFTTGVMKMAENRVCRQDGIIVAFGQDYPENDTLKWEKERVGLAVAVPQEQAVSQIDDKTSYLFQLVPDARGHIDYVFDTRWRKSEWLEGRSDAECAEELAESVRAARSAAVVSRIR
;
A
#
# COMPACT_ATOMS: atom_id res chain seq x y z
N MET A 1 -25.72 -13.20 -82.78
CA MET A 1 -25.41 -11.86 -82.29
C MET A 1 -25.26 -11.97 -80.81
N PRO A 2 -24.14 -11.63 -80.19
CA PRO A 2 -23.96 -11.71 -78.74
C PRO A 2 -24.63 -10.53 -78.02
N ASP A 3 -25.17 -10.80 -76.86
CA ASP A 3 -25.94 -9.92 -76.03
C ASP A 3 -25.08 -8.75 -75.45
N PRO A 4 -25.50 -7.48 -75.63
CA PRO A 4 -24.72 -6.34 -75.18
C PRO A 4 -24.62 -6.19 -73.69
N ASN A 5 -25.33 -7.02 -72.90
CA ASN A 5 -25.38 -6.91 -71.44
C ASN A 5 -24.26 -7.66 -70.66
N GLU A 6 -23.48 -8.51 -71.36
CA GLU A 6 -22.36 -9.24 -70.67
C GLU A 6 -21.15 -8.36 -70.37
N SER A 7 -20.94 -7.29 -71.20
CA SER A 7 -19.77 -6.41 -71.00
C SER A 7 -19.88 -5.44 -69.81
N LEU A 8 -21.11 -5.16 -69.36
CA LEU A 8 -21.34 -4.25 -68.23
C LEU A 8 -21.23 -4.92 -66.86
N LYS A 9 -21.47 -6.24 -66.78
CA LYS A 9 -21.31 -7.00 -65.49
C LYS A 9 -19.84 -7.17 -65.11
N ASN A 10 -18.95 -7.32 -66.05
CA ASN A 10 -17.52 -7.54 -65.80
C ASN A 10 -16.78 -6.25 -65.36
N ARG A 11 -17.24 -5.06 -65.81
CA ARG A 11 -16.65 -3.78 -65.43
C ARG A 11 -17.01 -3.38 -63.96
N ASN A 12 -18.18 -3.78 -63.47
CA ASN A 12 -18.59 -3.52 -62.11
C ASN A 12 -17.97 -4.49 -61.09
N GLY A 13 -17.68 -5.74 -61.50
CA GLY A 13 -16.93 -6.72 -60.72
C GLY A 13 -15.50 -6.29 -60.45
N MET A 14 -14.79 -5.83 -61.51
CA MET A 14 -13.40 -5.35 -61.34
C MET A 14 -13.27 -4.07 -60.54
N LYS A 15 -14.25 -3.13 -60.62
CA LYS A 15 -14.25 -1.91 -59.79
C LYS A 15 -14.53 -2.23 -58.33
N ARG A 16 -15.33 -3.25 -58.01
CA ARG A 16 -15.57 -3.71 -56.60
C ARG A 16 -14.37 -4.45 -56.03
N ILE A 17 -13.63 -5.22 -56.82
CA ILE A 17 -12.42 -5.93 -56.41
C ILE A 17 -11.29 -4.90 -56.16
N PHE A 18 -11.14 -3.86 -56.99
CA PHE A 18 -10.17 -2.79 -56.76
C PHE A 18 -10.51 -1.90 -55.56
N ALA A 19 -11.80 -1.66 -55.27
CA ALA A 19 -12.23 -0.93 -54.10
C ALA A 19 -12.04 -1.76 -52.81
N LEU A 20 -12.19 -3.09 -52.87
CA LEU A 20 -11.94 -4.00 -51.73
C LEU A 20 -10.42 -4.14 -51.46
N LEU A 21 -9.57 -4.15 -52.48
CA LEU A 21 -8.11 -4.19 -52.34
C LEU A 21 -7.53 -2.86 -51.81
N LEU A 22 -8.15 -1.72 -52.16
CA LEU A 22 -7.80 -0.42 -51.57
C LEU A 22 -8.29 -0.24 -50.13
N ALA A 23 -9.38 -0.89 -49.73
CA ALA A 23 -9.87 -0.91 -48.34
C ALA A 23 -9.06 -1.84 -47.42
N LEU A 24 -8.44 -2.92 -47.97
CA LEU A 24 -7.51 -3.77 -47.24
C LEU A 24 -6.08 -3.18 -47.13
N GLY A 25 -5.73 -2.20 -47.95
CA GLY A 25 -4.42 -1.52 -47.92
C GLY A 25 -4.29 -0.39 -46.91
N ALA A 26 -5.37 -0.03 -46.23
CA ALA A 26 -5.40 0.99 -45.18
C ALA A 26 -5.53 0.38 -43.76
N LEU A 27 -5.08 -0.85 -43.54
CA LEU A 27 -4.61 -1.27 -42.22
C LEU A 27 -3.31 -0.49 -41.97
N CYS A 28 -3.44 0.78 -41.57
CA CYS A 28 -2.38 1.47 -40.89
C CYS A 28 -1.95 0.57 -39.75
N THR A 29 -0.84 -0.13 -39.90
CA THR A 29 -0.11 -0.67 -38.78
C THR A 29 0.23 0.56 -37.94
N LEU A 30 -0.63 0.89 -36.95
CA LEU A 30 -0.28 1.84 -35.91
C LEU A 30 0.97 1.25 -35.26
N SER A 31 2.14 1.71 -35.74
CA SER A 31 3.41 1.32 -35.11
C SER A 31 3.34 1.72 -33.66
N ALA A 32 3.59 0.78 -32.76
CA ALA A 32 3.61 1.05 -31.33
C ALA A 32 4.52 2.25 -31.04
N ARG A 33 3.96 3.26 -30.39
CA ARG A 33 4.76 4.40 -29.95
C ARG A 33 5.68 3.92 -28.83
N THR A 34 6.98 4.18 -28.96
CA THR A 34 7.99 3.82 -27.96
C THR A 34 8.83 5.04 -27.56
N LEU A 35 9.24 5.09 -26.30
CA LEU A 35 10.17 6.10 -25.79
C LEU A 35 11.21 5.41 -24.89
N LYS A 36 12.48 5.64 -25.19
CA LYS A 36 13.61 5.17 -24.37
C LYS A 36 14.09 6.30 -23.47
N CYS A 37 14.20 6.02 -22.19
CA CYS A 37 14.72 6.95 -21.18
C CYS A 37 15.79 6.26 -20.35
N SER A 38 16.68 7.02 -19.76
CA SER A 38 17.64 6.54 -18.78
C SER A 38 17.47 7.34 -17.47
N TYR A 39 17.54 6.65 -16.34
CA TYR A 39 17.38 7.25 -15.02
C TYR A 39 18.54 6.83 -14.14
N ARG A 40 19.05 7.77 -13.36
CA ARG A 40 19.97 7.50 -12.25
C ARG A 40 19.19 7.53 -10.95
N VAL A 41 19.34 6.47 -10.16
CA VAL A 41 18.77 6.37 -8.82
C VAL A 41 19.93 6.43 -7.83
N THR A 42 19.81 7.35 -6.87
CA THR A 42 20.83 7.58 -5.85
C THR A 42 20.23 7.43 -4.46
N VAL A 43 20.95 6.77 -3.58
CA VAL A 43 20.62 6.60 -2.15
C VAL A 43 21.84 6.91 -1.29
N ALA A 44 21.64 7.29 -0.04
CA ALA A 44 22.72 7.38 0.93
C ALA A 44 23.15 5.96 1.33
N GLY A 45 24.40 5.60 1.04
CA GLY A 45 24.96 4.28 1.39
C GLY A 45 24.44 3.13 0.52
N SER A 46 24.07 2.03 1.15
CA SER A 46 23.57 0.81 0.51
C SER A 46 22.11 0.58 0.91
N ARG A 47 21.26 0.31 -0.08
CA ARG A 47 19.84 0.03 0.15
C ARG A 47 19.39 -1.17 -0.70
N PRO A 48 19.36 -2.37 -0.11
CA PRO A 48 18.81 -3.53 -0.78
C PRO A 48 17.30 -3.35 -0.97
N GLU A 49 16.77 -3.97 -2.02
CA GLU A 49 15.34 -3.93 -2.38
C GLU A 49 14.72 -2.50 -2.34
N CYS A 50 15.51 -1.47 -2.70
CA CYS A 50 15.09 -0.08 -2.66
C CYS A 50 13.89 0.18 -3.57
N PRO A 51 12.75 0.72 -3.07
CA PRO A 51 11.66 1.16 -3.91
C PRO A 51 12.09 2.35 -4.77
N VAL A 52 11.82 2.26 -6.07
CA VAL A 52 12.08 3.32 -7.05
C VAL A 52 10.78 3.72 -7.71
N VAL A 53 10.44 5.00 -7.61
CA VAL A 53 9.22 5.57 -8.21
C VAL A 53 9.59 6.62 -9.24
N ILE A 54 9.28 6.38 -10.50
CA ILE A 54 9.45 7.32 -11.60
C ILE A 54 8.10 7.98 -11.88
N ARG A 55 8.04 9.32 -11.79
CA ARG A 55 6.82 10.12 -11.91
C ARG A 55 6.66 10.86 -13.24
N ASP A 56 7.69 10.90 -14.07
CA ASP A 56 7.65 11.52 -15.40
C ASP A 56 7.26 10.52 -16.53
N VAL A 57 6.27 9.68 -16.22
CA VAL A 57 5.73 8.67 -17.15
C VAL A 57 4.93 9.36 -18.26
N PRO A 58 5.19 9.02 -19.56
CA PRO A 58 4.38 9.56 -20.65
C PRO A 58 2.91 9.15 -20.53
N GLY A 59 1.97 10.09 -20.59
CA GLY A 59 0.53 9.81 -20.41
C GLY A 59 -0.09 8.84 -21.43
N TRP A 60 0.64 8.53 -22.53
CA TRP A 60 0.24 7.54 -23.53
C TRP A 60 0.82 6.14 -23.25
N ALA A 61 1.75 5.98 -22.28
CA ALA A 61 2.37 4.70 -21.98
C ALA A 61 1.33 3.72 -21.39
N ARG A 62 1.36 2.49 -21.91
CA ARG A 62 0.56 1.35 -21.43
C ARG A 62 1.42 0.22 -20.89
N SER A 63 2.72 0.29 -21.14
CA SER A 63 3.72 -0.62 -20.58
C SER A 63 5.07 0.06 -20.47
N ALA A 64 5.92 -0.50 -19.61
CA ALA A 64 7.29 -0.07 -19.43
C ALA A 64 8.20 -1.28 -19.17
N VAL A 65 9.36 -1.32 -19.84
CA VAL A 65 10.42 -2.30 -19.60
C VAL A 65 11.54 -1.62 -18.85
N VAL A 66 11.86 -2.11 -17.65
CA VAL A 66 12.97 -1.62 -16.84
C VAL A 66 14.13 -2.60 -16.93
N SER A 67 15.33 -2.09 -17.14
CA SER A 67 16.58 -2.86 -17.13
C SER A 67 17.73 -2.03 -16.58
N SER A 68 18.78 -2.67 -16.09
CA SER A 68 20.03 -2.02 -15.72
C SER A 68 21.20 -2.73 -16.42
N GLU A 69 22.38 -2.12 -16.40
CA GLU A 69 23.58 -2.65 -17.05
C GLU A 69 23.91 -4.05 -16.54
N GLY A 70 24.11 -5.00 -17.47
CA GLY A 70 24.40 -6.41 -17.16
C GLY A 70 23.25 -7.19 -16.54
N SER A 71 22.06 -6.61 -16.36
CA SER A 71 20.95 -7.28 -15.70
C SER A 71 19.82 -7.66 -16.65
N ARG A 72 19.16 -8.75 -16.26
CA ARG A 72 17.87 -9.14 -16.81
C ARG A 72 16.84 -8.05 -16.56
N GLN A 73 15.74 -8.13 -17.26
CA GLN A 73 14.57 -7.31 -17.06
C GLN A 73 14.12 -7.30 -15.59
N ILE A 74 13.93 -6.12 -15.03
CA ILE A 74 13.52 -5.92 -13.64
C ILE A 74 11.99 -5.93 -13.58
N PRO A 75 11.37 -6.72 -12.67
CA PRO A 75 9.93 -6.65 -12.42
C PRO A 75 9.50 -5.23 -12.08
N SER A 76 8.55 -4.71 -12.82
CA SER A 76 8.09 -3.33 -12.68
C SER A 76 6.57 -3.26 -12.82
N GLN A 77 5.99 -2.19 -12.31
CA GLN A 77 4.56 -1.92 -12.29
C GLN A 77 4.31 -0.51 -12.81
N LEU A 78 3.48 -0.39 -13.83
CA LEU A 78 2.99 0.89 -14.32
C LEU A 78 1.61 1.17 -13.72
N ASP A 79 1.54 2.12 -12.78
CA ASP A 79 0.29 2.56 -12.19
C ASP A 79 -0.29 3.69 -13.04
N GLU A 80 -1.06 3.35 -14.06
CA GLU A 80 -1.59 4.31 -15.05
C GLU A 80 -2.41 5.44 -14.39
N ARG A 81 -3.19 5.13 -13.34
CA ARG A 81 -4.01 6.12 -12.64
C ARG A 81 -3.19 7.18 -11.90
N LEU A 82 -1.99 6.80 -11.44
CA LEU A 82 -1.07 7.68 -10.73
C LEU A 82 -0.02 8.30 -11.65
N GLY A 83 0.13 7.77 -12.89
CA GLY A 83 1.19 8.18 -13.80
C GLY A 83 2.58 7.81 -13.29
N GLU A 84 2.70 6.68 -12.59
CA GLU A 84 3.93 6.25 -11.94
C GLU A 84 4.41 4.90 -12.49
N LEU A 85 5.72 4.78 -12.70
CA LEU A 85 6.40 3.50 -12.92
C LEU A 85 7.19 3.14 -11.67
N VAL A 86 6.95 1.93 -11.16
CA VAL A 86 7.51 1.46 -9.91
C VAL A 86 8.25 0.15 -10.09
N PHE A 87 9.39 0.04 -9.46
CA PHE A 87 10.16 -1.21 -9.34
C PHE A 87 10.98 -1.22 -8.04
N VAL A 88 11.52 -2.38 -7.70
CA VAL A 88 12.38 -2.56 -6.53
C VAL A 88 13.72 -3.09 -7.01
N ALA A 89 14.81 -2.51 -6.51
CA ALA A 89 16.17 -2.89 -6.90
C ALA A 89 17.20 -2.61 -5.80
N ASP A 90 18.29 -3.37 -5.79
CA ASP A 90 19.41 -3.08 -4.91
C ASP A 90 20.19 -1.87 -5.45
N ILE A 91 20.38 -0.86 -4.58
CA ILE A 91 21.10 0.37 -4.90
C ILE A 91 22.28 0.50 -3.94
N PHE A 92 23.49 0.62 -4.49
CA PHE A 92 24.73 0.85 -3.76
C PHE A 92 25.27 2.24 -4.13
N GLY A 93 24.93 3.24 -3.35
CA GLY A 93 25.19 4.65 -3.67
C GLY A 93 24.38 5.15 -4.86
N ALA A 94 24.74 4.75 -6.07
CA ALA A 94 24.00 5.10 -7.30
C ALA A 94 23.92 3.94 -8.28
N ARG A 95 22.82 3.88 -9.06
CA ARG A 95 22.61 2.89 -10.12
C ARG A 95 21.81 3.47 -11.27
N ASP A 96 22.21 3.13 -12.49
CA ASP A 96 21.53 3.58 -13.70
C ASP A 96 20.57 2.51 -14.23
N PHE A 97 19.41 2.98 -14.70
CA PHE A 97 18.34 2.17 -15.26
C PHE A 97 17.93 2.69 -16.62
N ARG A 98 17.63 1.76 -17.53
CA ARG A 98 17.02 2.03 -18.83
C ARG A 98 15.55 1.67 -18.77
N VAL A 99 14.70 2.55 -19.25
CA VAL A 99 13.25 2.36 -19.32
C VAL A 99 12.81 2.52 -20.76
N VAL A 100 12.06 1.54 -21.27
CA VAL A 100 11.42 1.62 -22.58
C VAL A 100 9.91 1.62 -22.34
N TYR A 101 9.29 2.78 -22.55
CA TYR A 101 7.84 2.92 -22.55
C TYR A 101 7.25 2.50 -23.89
N SER A 102 6.04 1.89 -23.87
CA SER A 102 5.29 1.52 -25.06
C SER A 102 3.81 1.89 -24.92
N SER A 103 3.18 2.26 -26.05
CA SER A 103 1.72 2.41 -26.13
C SER A 103 0.96 1.08 -26.21
N GLU A 104 1.67 -0.05 -26.39
CA GLU A 104 1.09 -1.38 -26.33
C GLU A 104 0.97 -1.85 -24.88
N PRO A 105 -0.13 -2.57 -24.53
CA PRO A 105 -0.29 -3.17 -23.21
C PRO A 105 0.86 -4.14 -22.90
N ASP A 106 1.16 -4.26 -21.61
CA ASP A 106 2.17 -5.22 -21.16
C ASP A 106 1.66 -6.66 -21.31
N LYS A 107 2.41 -7.48 -22.02
CA LYS A 107 2.14 -8.92 -22.18
C LYS A 107 2.93 -9.77 -21.19
N ARG A 108 3.82 -9.16 -20.41
CA ARG A 108 4.64 -9.85 -19.43
C ARG A 108 3.83 -10.05 -18.16
N VAL A 109 3.98 -11.19 -17.54
CA VAL A 109 3.40 -11.50 -16.24
C VAL A 109 4.54 -11.70 -15.26
N PHE A 110 4.69 -10.76 -14.32
CA PHE A 110 5.59 -10.94 -13.19
C PHE A 110 4.85 -11.62 -12.05
N LYS A 111 5.54 -12.55 -11.36
CA LYS A 111 5.01 -13.08 -10.12
C LYS A 111 4.82 -11.93 -9.13
N SER A 112 3.63 -11.79 -8.60
CA SER A 112 3.35 -10.76 -7.60
C SER A 112 4.07 -11.08 -6.29
N ARG A 113 4.66 -10.05 -5.69
CA ARG A 113 5.32 -10.07 -4.38
C ARG A 113 4.52 -9.27 -3.33
N VAL A 114 3.41 -8.70 -3.75
CA VAL A 114 2.45 -8.00 -2.90
C VAL A 114 1.04 -8.35 -3.29
N HIS A 115 0.07 -8.18 -2.40
CA HIS A 115 -1.35 -8.42 -2.68
C HIS A 115 -2.22 -7.46 -1.87
N ALA A 116 -3.38 -7.10 -2.40
CA ALA A 116 -4.41 -6.36 -1.67
C ALA A 116 -5.80 -6.87 -2.04
N GLN A 117 -6.69 -6.91 -1.05
CA GLN A 117 -8.07 -7.40 -1.22
C GLN A 117 -9.04 -6.69 -0.27
N MET A 118 -10.29 -6.64 -0.70
CA MET A 118 -11.43 -6.27 0.13
C MET A 118 -12.65 -7.08 -0.30
N TRP A 119 -13.38 -7.66 0.67
CA TRP A 119 -14.48 -8.58 0.40
C TRP A 119 -15.74 -8.15 1.14
N LEU A 120 -16.83 -7.94 0.40
CA LEU A 120 -18.15 -7.68 0.95
C LEU A 120 -18.87 -9.00 1.23
N LYS A 121 -19.54 -9.07 2.38
CA LYS A 121 -20.45 -10.16 2.74
C LYS A 121 -21.84 -9.86 2.16
N ASN A 122 -22.33 -10.75 1.32
CA ASN A 122 -23.70 -10.69 0.83
C ASN A 122 -24.69 -11.22 1.90
N PRO A 123 -26.00 -10.97 1.77
CA PRO A 123 -27.01 -11.49 2.70
C PRO A 123 -27.00 -13.02 2.83
N ASP A 124 -26.69 -13.74 1.76
CA ASP A 124 -26.53 -15.19 1.71
C ASP A 124 -25.19 -15.71 2.26
N LYS A 125 -24.38 -14.81 2.85
CA LYS A 125 -23.03 -15.05 3.38
C LYS A 125 -21.95 -15.31 2.34
N SER A 126 -22.27 -15.32 1.04
CA SER A 126 -21.26 -15.35 -0.01
C SER A 126 -20.40 -14.09 0.02
N LEU A 127 -19.20 -14.16 -0.56
CA LEU A 127 -18.24 -13.05 -0.59
C LEU A 127 -18.14 -12.47 -1.99
N ARG A 128 -18.11 -11.16 -2.08
CA ARG A 128 -17.90 -10.44 -3.34
C ARG A 128 -16.68 -9.52 -3.20
N ALA A 129 -15.70 -9.72 -4.07
CA ALA A 129 -14.54 -8.83 -4.14
C ALA A 129 -14.94 -7.40 -4.56
N ALA A 130 -14.29 -6.41 -3.97
CA ALA A 130 -14.48 -5.01 -4.32
C ALA A 130 -13.17 -4.23 -4.19
N ASP A 131 -12.89 -3.39 -5.17
CA ASP A 131 -11.74 -2.48 -5.12
C ASP A 131 -12.11 -1.09 -4.59
N THR A 132 -13.41 -0.82 -4.50
CA THR A 132 -13.95 0.43 -3.95
C THR A 132 -15.20 0.13 -3.14
N LEU A 133 -15.27 0.71 -1.96
CA LEU A 133 -16.46 0.70 -1.11
C LEU A 133 -16.64 2.08 -0.49
N SER A 134 -17.85 2.60 -0.57
CA SER A 134 -18.22 3.87 0.03
C SER A 134 -19.43 3.69 0.95
N SER A 135 -19.43 4.39 2.09
CA SER A 135 -20.53 4.35 3.06
C SER A 135 -20.69 5.68 3.81
N THR A 136 -21.93 6.00 4.14
CA THR A 136 -22.28 7.05 5.11
C THR A 136 -22.40 6.48 6.53
N GLN A 137 -22.37 5.14 6.69
CA GLN A 137 -22.36 4.50 7.99
C GLN A 137 -20.94 4.54 8.56
N ASN A 138 -20.82 4.87 9.83
CA ASN A 138 -19.53 4.94 10.52
C ASN A 138 -18.97 3.56 10.92
N ASP A 139 -19.77 2.50 10.81
CA ASP A 139 -19.37 1.13 11.12
C ASP A 139 -19.83 0.17 10.04
N MET A 140 -18.86 -0.36 9.29
CA MET A 140 -19.03 -1.40 8.27
C MET A 140 -18.36 -2.74 8.68
N TYR A 141 -17.92 -2.85 9.93
CA TYR A 141 -17.15 -3.97 10.47
C TYR A 141 -17.73 -5.34 10.09
N HIS A 142 -19.03 -5.54 10.33
CA HIS A 142 -19.71 -6.81 10.05
C HIS A 142 -20.10 -7.01 8.59
N LYS A 143 -20.03 -5.96 7.76
CA LYS A 143 -20.35 -6.02 6.33
C LYS A 143 -19.17 -6.48 5.48
N LEU A 144 -17.96 -6.39 6.01
CA LEU A 144 -16.74 -6.80 5.33
C LEU A 144 -16.23 -8.12 5.94
N HIS A 145 -15.63 -8.95 5.13
CA HIS A 145 -15.03 -10.21 5.59
C HIS A 145 -13.88 -9.83 6.49
N HIS A 146 -12.79 -9.70 6.46
CA HIS A 146 -11.79 -9.28 7.46
C HIS A 146 -11.91 -7.80 7.92
N HIS A 147 -13.14 -7.28 7.99
CA HIS A 147 -13.52 -5.99 8.61
C HIS A 147 -13.02 -4.73 7.91
N GLY A 148 -12.38 -4.85 6.75
CA GLY A 148 -11.87 -3.72 5.98
C GLY A 148 -11.00 -4.18 4.81
N PRO A 149 -10.33 -3.26 4.09
CA PRO A 149 -9.30 -3.64 3.14
C PRO A 149 -8.09 -4.25 3.85
N ALA A 150 -7.50 -5.28 3.24
CA ALA A 150 -6.26 -5.91 3.69
C ALA A 150 -5.23 -5.93 2.56
N PHE A 151 -3.95 -5.82 2.93
CA PHE A 151 -2.84 -5.79 1.99
C PHE A 151 -1.59 -6.42 2.61
N GLU A 152 -0.75 -6.99 1.76
CA GLU A 152 0.42 -7.74 2.20
C GLU A 152 1.61 -7.62 1.24
N SER A 153 2.78 -7.81 1.78
CA SER A 153 3.98 -8.25 1.08
C SER A 153 4.31 -9.69 1.47
N GLU A 154 5.48 -10.18 1.09
CA GLU A 154 5.96 -11.49 1.55
C GLU A 154 6.20 -11.53 3.06
N TYR A 155 6.47 -10.39 3.72
CA TYR A 155 6.98 -10.31 5.10
C TYR A 155 5.93 -9.95 6.14
N ALA A 156 4.91 -9.20 5.78
CA ALA A 156 3.84 -8.79 6.69
C ALA A 156 2.51 -8.58 5.96
N ALA A 157 1.40 -8.67 6.70
CA ALA A 157 0.12 -8.21 6.20
C ALA A 157 -0.55 -7.27 7.19
N TYR A 158 -1.41 -6.41 6.67
CA TYR A 158 -2.13 -5.39 7.40
C TYR A 158 -3.58 -5.36 6.96
N ARG A 159 -4.48 -4.99 7.88
CA ARG A 159 -5.85 -4.59 7.56
C ARG A 159 -6.17 -3.25 8.19
N ILE A 160 -7.06 -2.51 7.56
CA ILE A 160 -7.56 -1.25 8.08
C ILE A 160 -9.04 -1.47 8.39
N TYR A 161 -9.42 -1.37 9.65
CA TYR A 161 -10.81 -1.53 10.03
C TYR A 161 -11.68 -0.45 9.40
N PHE A 162 -12.74 -0.86 8.71
CA PHE A 162 -13.75 0.05 8.19
C PHE A 162 -14.87 0.23 9.23
N ASP A 163 -14.49 0.67 10.40
CA ASP A 163 -15.34 0.98 11.55
C ASP A 163 -15.11 2.44 12.00
N ASN A 164 -15.72 2.83 13.11
CA ASN A 164 -15.60 4.16 13.68
C ASN A 164 -14.20 4.48 14.22
N LYS A 165 -13.26 3.54 14.24
CA LYS A 165 -11.90 3.73 14.75
C LYS A 165 -10.86 3.84 13.65
N GLN A 166 -11.09 3.18 12.52
CA GLN A 166 -10.15 3.05 11.37
C GLN A 166 -8.75 2.56 11.81
N THR A 167 -8.70 1.68 12.82
CA THR A 167 -7.42 1.21 13.36
C THR A 167 -6.74 0.25 12.39
N ILE A 168 -5.40 0.29 12.35
CA ILE A 168 -4.57 -0.64 11.57
C ILE A 168 -4.18 -1.81 12.45
N ASP A 169 -4.35 -3.00 11.91
CA ASP A 169 -4.05 -4.27 12.53
C ASP A 169 -3.01 -5.04 11.74
N THR A 170 -2.33 -6.01 12.37
CA THR A 170 -1.20 -6.72 11.80
C THR A 170 -1.42 -8.23 11.76
N TYR A 171 -0.88 -8.86 10.71
CA TYR A 171 -0.85 -10.30 10.52
C TYR A 171 0.61 -10.72 10.36
N GLY A 172 1.08 -11.53 11.29
CA GLY A 172 2.45 -12.04 11.29
C GLY A 172 2.62 -13.20 10.31
N LYS A 173 3.74 -13.25 9.62
CA LYS A 173 4.10 -14.32 8.69
C LYS A 173 5.26 -15.15 9.19
N LYS A 174 5.13 -16.46 9.10
CA LYS A 174 6.16 -17.39 9.52
C LYS A 174 7.27 -17.48 8.48
N ARG A 175 6.90 -17.49 7.18
CA ARG A 175 7.78 -17.57 6.01
C ARG A 175 7.51 -16.43 5.04
N PRO A 176 8.52 -16.01 4.25
CA PRO A 176 8.30 -15.00 3.22
C PRO A 176 7.43 -15.55 2.09
N ARG A 177 6.11 -15.21 2.11
CA ARG A 177 5.14 -15.57 1.06
C ARG A 177 3.88 -14.71 1.13
N LEU A 178 3.10 -14.69 0.07
CA LEU A 178 1.75 -14.11 0.09
C LEU A 178 0.78 -15.16 0.66
N GLU A 179 -0.13 -14.74 1.54
CA GLU A 179 -1.02 -15.63 2.28
C GLU A 179 -2.49 -15.20 2.24
N LEU A 180 -2.78 -13.90 2.11
CA LEU A 180 -4.15 -13.37 2.26
C LEU A 180 -5.15 -13.93 1.26
N ALA A 181 -4.73 -14.26 0.04
CA ALA A 181 -5.59 -14.87 -0.96
C ALA A 181 -6.06 -16.28 -0.56
N GLU A 182 -5.29 -16.99 0.26
CA GLU A 182 -5.56 -18.37 0.70
C GLU A 182 -6.19 -18.41 2.09
N THR A 183 -5.68 -17.60 3.03
CA THR A 183 -6.14 -17.61 4.43
C THR A 183 -7.35 -16.71 4.65
N MET A 184 -7.56 -15.72 3.79
CA MET A 184 -8.60 -14.71 3.95
C MET A 184 -8.54 -14.03 5.33
N TRP A 185 -7.31 -13.85 5.88
CA TRP A 185 -6.99 -13.37 7.23
C TRP A 185 -7.15 -14.42 8.34
N TYR A 186 -7.97 -15.46 8.14
CA TYR A 186 -8.33 -16.46 9.15
C TYR A 186 -7.86 -17.85 8.69
N PRO A 187 -6.60 -18.22 8.95
CA PRO A 187 -6.06 -19.51 8.55
C PRO A 187 -6.78 -20.65 9.25
N SER A 188 -6.94 -21.78 8.54
CA SER A 188 -7.40 -23.03 9.14
C SER A 188 -6.30 -23.67 10.00
N ASP A 189 -6.68 -24.65 10.83
CA ASP A 189 -5.71 -25.38 11.65
C ASP A 189 -4.68 -26.13 10.77
N GLU A 190 -5.07 -26.62 9.59
CA GLU A 190 -4.17 -27.23 8.61
C GLU A 190 -3.18 -26.21 8.03
N GLN A 191 -3.65 -24.98 7.75
CA GLN A 191 -2.79 -23.91 7.29
C GLN A 191 -1.80 -23.50 8.38
N LEU A 192 -2.25 -23.35 9.63
CA LEU A 192 -1.36 -23.08 10.78
C LEU A 192 -0.29 -24.16 10.93
N ALA A 193 -0.68 -25.45 10.85
CA ALA A 193 0.25 -26.59 10.89
C ALA A 193 1.23 -26.58 9.71
N ALA A 194 0.81 -26.11 8.52
CA ALA A 194 1.67 -25.92 7.34
C ALA A 194 2.56 -24.66 7.42
N GLY A 195 2.55 -23.94 8.55
CA GLY A 195 3.40 -22.77 8.79
C GLY A 195 2.89 -21.49 8.17
N TYR A 196 1.57 -21.34 7.98
CA TYR A 196 0.97 -20.02 7.70
C TYR A 196 1.02 -19.14 8.95
N GLY A 197 1.03 -17.84 8.71
CA GLY A 197 0.89 -16.86 9.77
C GLY A 197 -0.56 -16.66 10.21
N HIS A 198 -0.78 -15.70 11.08
CA HIS A 198 -2.10 -15.33 11.57
C HIS A 198 -2.14 -13.91 12.15
N ASP A 199 -3.34 -13.44 12.50
CA ASP A 199 -3.56 -12.26 13.33
C ASP A 199 -2.73 -12.37 14.61
N ASN A 200 -2.07 -11.30 15.03
CA ASN A 200 -1.13 -11.35 16.15
C ASN A 200 -1.31 -10.22 17.17
N LEU A 201 -2.37 -9.40 17.03
CA LEU A 201 -2.68 -8.28 17.92
C LEU A 201 -4.19 -8.08 18.12
N ARG A 202 -4.59 -7.62 19.30
CA ARG A 202 -5.94 -7.12 19.58
C ARG A 202 -5.91 -5.60 19.71
N VAL A 203 -6.11 -4.90 18.60
CA VAL A 203 -5.90 -3.45 18.54
C VAL A 203 -6.94 -2.59 19.28
N PHE A 204 -8.14 -3.12 19.53
CA PHE A 204 -9.24 -2.46 20.27
C PHE A 204 -9.44 -0.96 19.91
N GLY A 205 -9.28 -0.07 20.90
CA GLY A 205 -9.41 1.39 20.77
C GLY A 205 -8.09 2.13 20.63
N SER A 206 -6.96 1.41 20.50
CA SER A 206 -5.62 1.97 20.32
C SER A 206 -5.41 2.54 18.91
N VAL A 207 -4.19 2.93 18.62
CA VAL A 207 -3.75 3.24 17.22
C VAL A 207 -3.33 1.99 16.47
N GLY A 208 -3.31 0.79 17.09
CA GLY A 208 -2.69 -0.38 16.48
C GLY A 208 -1.23 -0.08 16.16
N VAL A 209 -0.90 -0.07 14.86
CA VAL A 209 0.38 0.43 14.36
C VAL A 209 0.13 1.54 13.33
N GLY A 210 0.51 2.77 13.65
CA GLY A 210 0.52 3.86 12.70
C GLY A 210 -0.85 4.41 12.26
N THR A 211 -1.96 4.17 12.98
CA THR A 211 -3.24 4.82 12.63
C THR A 211 -3.19 6.31 12.97
N LEU A 212 -3.54 7.18 12.03
CA LEU A 212 -3.74 8.61 12.30
C LEU A 212 -5.12 8.85 12.92
N LYS A 213 -5.17 9.57 14.03
CA LYS A 213 -6.38 9.97 14.75
C LYS A 213 -6.29 11.44 15.15
N GLY A 214 -7.41 12.02 15.60
CA GLY A 214 -7.39 13.33 16.23
C GLY A 214 -6.94 13.25 17.69
N TRP A 215 -6.66 14.40 18.29
CA TRP A 215 -6.32 14.52 19.70
C TRP A 215 -7.15 15.60 20.39
N ASP A 216 -7.87 15.22 21.45
CA ASP A 216 -8.60 16.14 22.33
C ASP A 216 -7.69 16.46 23.53
N ALA A 217 -7.08 17.64 23.52
CA ALA A 217 -6.17 18.09 24.59
C ALA A 217 -6.90 18.29 25.92
N GLY A 218 -8.17 18.74 25.91
CA GLY A 218 -8.95 18.96 27.12
C GLY A 218 -9.29 17.66 27.83
N LYS A 219 -9.59 16.60 27.09
CA LYS A 219 -9.90 15.27 27.62
C LYS A 219 -8.69 14.35 27.67
N ARG A 220 -7.54 14.77 27.12
CA ARG A 220 -6.30 13.99 26.99
C ARG A 220 -6.53 12.60 26.39
N LYS A 221 -7.22 12.56 25.25
CA LYS A 221 -7.56 11.30 24.58
C LYS A 221 -7.58 11.45 23.06
N MET A 222 -7.39 10.31 22.40
CA MET A 222 -7.58 10.20 20.95
C MET A 222 -9.03 10.45 20.55
N VAL A 223 -9.22 11.08 19.40
CA VAL A 223 -10.50 11.25 18.74
C VAL A 223 -10.54 10.32 17.52
N HIS A 224 -11.46 9.34 17.59
CA HIS A 224 -11.67 8.42 16.48
C HIS A 224 -12.36 9.09 15.31
N ILE A 225 -12.19 8.53 14.11
CA ILE A 225 -12.83 9.01 12.90
C ILE A 225 -14.26 8.44 12.85
N ALA A 226 -15.14 8.97 13.70
CA ALA A 226 -16.49 8.43 13.90
C ALA A 226 -17.61 9.35 13.42
N ASP A 227 -17.41 10.66 13.40
CA ASP A 227 -18.39 11.66 13.01
C ASP A 227 -17.99 12.29 11.66
N PHE A 228 -18.52 11.77 10.57
CA PHE A 228 -18.21 12.19 9.20
C PHE A 228 -19.45 12.09 8.31
N ARG A 229 -19.42 12.73 7.14
CA ARG A 229 -20.47 12.62 6.14
C ARG A 229 -20.37 11.31 5.32
N ARG A 230 -19.17 10.93 4.90
CA ARG A 230 -18.91 9.77 4.06
C ARG A 230 -17.49 9.26 4.26
N ARG A 231 -17.32 7.94 4.16
CA ARG A 231 -16.00 7.29 4.08
C ARG A 231 -15.94 6.38 2.87
N GLU A 232 -14.77 6.33 2.24
CA GLU A 232 -14.48 5.45 1.12
C GLU A 232 -13.16 4.71 1.35
N ALA A 233 -13.16 3.41 1.04
CA ALA A 233 -11.97 2.59 0.94
C ALA A 233 -11.73 2.26 -0.54
N ARG A 234 -10.49 2.38 -1.01
CA ARG A 234 -10.10 2.06 -2.38
C ARG A 234 -8.79 1.27 -2.41
N ILE A 235 -8.71 0.26 -3.26
CA ILE A 235 -7.47 -0.39 -3.63
C ILE A 235 -7.03 0.22 -4.95
N LEU A 236 -6.01 1.07 -4.93
CA LEU A 236 -5.51 1.80 -6.10
C LEU A 236 -4.49 0.98 -6.88
N ALA A 237 -3.70 0.13 -6.20
CA ALA A 237 -2.71 -0.76 -6.79
C ALA A 237 -2.68 -2.10 -6.04
N LYS A 238 -2.48 -3.22 -6.78
CA LYS A 238 -2.53 -4.60 -6.25
C LYS A 238 -1.26 -5.43 -6.52
N GLY A 239 -0.21 -4.83 -7.00
CA GLY A 239 1.00 -5.54 -7.41
C GLY A 239 1.29 -5.42 -8.92
N PRO A 240 2.37 -6.05 -9.40
CA PRO A 240 3.18 -7.08 -8.73
C PRO A 240 4.24 -6.55 -7.73
N VAL A 241 4.52 -5.25 -7.69
CA VAL A 241 5.66 -4.66 -6.95
C VAL A 241 5.20 -3.80 -5.78
N ARG A 242 4.02 -3.18 -5.89
CA ARG A 242 3.47 -2.25 -4.90
C ARG A 242 1.97 -2.43 -4.74
N THR A 243 1.49 -2.38 -3.49
CA THR A 243 0.07 -2.15 -3.21
C THR A 243 -0.14 -0.72 -2.73
N ILE A 244 -1.30 -0.15 -3.04
CA ILE A 244 -1.78 1.10 -2.46
C ILE A 244 -3.24 0.90 -2.04
N VAL A 245 -3.48 1.04 -0.75
CA VAL A 245 -4.82 1.13 -0.17
C VAL A 245 -5.06 2.56 0.27
N GLU A 246 -6.23 3.10 -0.06
CA GLU A 246 -6.60 4.47 0.30
C GLU A 246 -7.89 4.45 1.12
N MET A 247 -7.89 5.22 2.21
CA MET A 247 -9.07 5.54 3.01
C MET A 247 -9.33 7.04 2.89
N ARG A 248 -10.49 7.42 2.35
CA ARG A 248 -10.92 8.81 2.29
C ARG A 248 -12.12 9.04 3.19
N VAL A 249 -12.04 10.09 3.99
CA VAL A 249 -13.10 10.55 4.88
C VAL A 249 -13.51 11.96 4.47
N GLU A 250 -14.79 12.16 4.19
CA GLU A 250 -15.35 13.46 3.82
C GLU A 250 -16.17 14.01 4.99
N GLY A 251 -15.91 15.26 5.35
CA GLY A 251 -16.65 15.98 6.38
C GLY A 251 -16.47 15.38 7.78
N TRP A 252 -15.24 15.03 8.16
CA TRP A 252 -14.93 14.60 9.53
C TRP A 252 -15.03 15.79 10.49
N ARG A 253 -16.01 15.72 11.41
CA ARG A 253 -16.18 16.71 12.46
C ARG A 253 -15.26 16.42 13.63
N TYR A 254 -14.25 17.26 13.79
CA TYR A 254 -13.20 17.11 14.75
C TYR A 254 -12.70 18.47 15.25
N GLY A 255 -12.58 18.64 16.58
CA GLY A 255 -12.04 19.86 17.20
C GLY A 255 -12.86 21.12 16.87
N GLY A 256 -14.17 21.00 16.61
CA GLY A 256 -15.04 22.11 16.21
C GLY A 256 -14.92 22.51 14.75
N ARG A 257 -14.18 21.76 13.93
CA ARG A 257 -13.98 21.95 12.50
C ARG A 257 -14.60 20.81 11.70
N GLU A 258 -14.82 21.03 10.41
CA GLU A 258 -15.16 19.99 9.44
C GLU A 258 -14.05 19.93 8.39
N ILE A 259 -13.39 18.76 8.28
CA ILE A 259 -12.25 18.53 7.41
C ILE A 259 -12.48 17.27 6.57
N ASP A 260 -11.80 17.20 5.44
CA ASP A 260 -11.64 15.96 4.67
C ASP A 260 -10.24 15.38 4.97
N MET A 261 -10.13 14.05 4.99
CA MET A 261 -8.86 13.37 5.17
C MET A 261 -8.72 12.23 4.18
N THR A 262 -7.62 12.21 3.46
CA THR A 262 -7.23 11.09 2.60
C THR A 262 -5.95 10.46 3.17
N SER A 263 -6.00 9.16 3.46
CA SER A 263 -4.83 8.39 3.92
C SER A 263 -4.50 7.29 2.90
N ARG A 264 -3.28 7.28 2.37
CA ARG A 264 -2.75 6.24 1.49
C ARG A 264 -1.73 5.40 2.22
N TYR A 265 -1.87 4.10 2.10
CA TYR A 265 -1.00 3.10 2.70
C TYR A 265 -0.29 2.36 1.57
N ILE A 266 1.03 2.53 1.48
CA ILE A 266 1.87 2.09 0.36
C ILE A 266 2.83 1.03 0.88
N LEU A 267 2.71 -0.20 0.37
CA LEU A 267 3.56 -1.33 0.73
C LEU A 267 4.24 -1.88 -0.52
N TYR A 268 5.56 -2.04 -0.45
CA TYR A 268 6.39 -2.53 -1.54
C TYR A 268 6.77 -4.00 -1.37
N ALA A 269 7.07 -4.64 -2.49
CA ALA A 269 7.69 -5.95 -2.55
C ALA A 269 9.02 -5.97 -1.76
N GLY A 270 9.27 -7.02 -0.98
CA GLY A 270 10.48 -7.14 -0.15
C GLY A 270 10.45 -6.35 1.15
N HIS A 271 9.37 -5.61 1.42
CA HIS A 271 9.22 -4.74 2.59
C HIS A 271 8.12 -5.22 3.53
N SER A 272 8.28 -4.96 4.82
CA SER A 272 7.21 -4.99 5.82
C SER A 272 6.79 -3.58 6.24
N ASP A 273 7.64 -2.59 6.05
CA ASP A 273 7.32 -1.20 6.31
C ASP A 273 6.28 -0.64 5.34
N VAL A 274 5.39 0.19 5.85
CA VAL A 274 4.32 0.86 5.11
C VAL A 274 4.55 2.35 5.15
N GLN A 275 4.65 2.98 3.99
CA GLN A 275 4.63 4.43 3.87
C GLN A 275 3.18 4.92 3.93
N VAL A 276 2.93 5.93 4.73
CA VAL A 276 1.60 6.54 4.89
C VAL A 276 1.66 7.99 4.44
N GLU A 277 0.83 8.33 3.47
CA GLU A 277 0.63 9.69 2.99
C GLU A 277 -0.76 10.14 3.43
N ASN A 278 -0.84 11.17 4.28
CA ASN A 278 -2.11 11.76 4.66
C ASN A 278 -2.21 13.18 4.10
N LEU A 279 -3.36 13.48 3.53
CA LEU A 279 -3.75 14.83 3.13
C LEU A 279 -4.97 15.25 3.94
N ILE A 280 -4.84 16.36 4.66
CA ILE A 280 -5.91 17.02 5.41
C ILE A 280 -6.34 18.24 4.61
N GLU A 281 -7.59 18.26 4.19
CA GLU A 281 -8.18 19.36 3.41
C GLU A 281 -9.25 20.08 4.24
N GLY A 282 -9.38 21.38 4.05
CA GLY A 282 -10.29 22.23 4.82
C GLY A 282 -9.57 23.00 5.93
N ASP A 283 -10.34 23.56 6.87
CA ASP A 283 -9.79 24.34 7.98
C ASP A 283 -9.27 23.44 9.10
N SER A 284 -7.99 23.16 9.05
CA SER A 284 -7.27 22.35 10.06
C SER A 284 -6.42 23.18 11.03
N GLU A 285 -6.54 24.51 11.01
CA GLU A 285 -5.77 25.38 11.90
C GLU A 285 -6.03 25.06 13.38
N GLY A 286 -4.95 24.83 14.12
CA GLY A 286 -5.01 24.48 15.54
C GLY A 286 -5.44 23.04 15.86
N LEU A 287 -5.76 22.23 14.84
CA LEU A 287 -6.02 20.81 15.06
C LEU A 287 -4.71 20.05 15.28
N VAL A 288 -4.73 19.13 16.24
CA VAL A 288 -3.60 18.25 16.55
C VAL A 288 -4.00 16.81 16.24
N PHE A 289 -3.23 16.17 15.39
CA PHE A 289 -3.40 14.76 15.08
C PHE A 289 -2.44 13.90 15.90
N THR A 290 -2.69 12.60 15.94
CA THR A 290 -1.83 11.68 16.68
C THR A 290 -1.70 10.34 15.96
N THR A 291 -0.50 9.81 15.97
CA THR A 291 -0.17 8.45 15.52
C THR A 291 0.88 7.84 16.45
N GLY A 292 1.12 6.54 16.33
CA GLY A 292 2.08 5.85 17.18
C GLY A 292 1.87 4.35 17.16
N VAL A 293 2.15 3.69 18.28
CA VAL A 293 2.02 2.24 18.44
C VAL A 293 1.24 1.90 19.71
N MET A 294 0.49 0.79 19.67
CA MET A 294 -0.27 0.35 20.82
C MET A 294 0.62 -0.13 21.97
N LYS A 295 0.10 -0.03 23.18
CA LYS A 295 0.69 -0.63 24.38
C LYS A 295 0.30 -2.11 24.44
N MET A 296 1.27 -2.96 24.75
CA MET A 296 1.12 -4.40 24.91
C MET A 296 1.58 -4.82 26.32
N ALA A 297 1.30 -6.04 26.74
CA ALA A 297 1.88 -6.58 27.97
C ALA A 297 3.39 -6.78 27.81
N GLU A 298 4.13 -6.76 28.93
CA GLU A 298 5.59 -6.92 28.98
C GLU A 298 6.34 -6.04 27.97
N ASN A 299 5.92 -4.80 27.90
CA ASN A 299 6.30 -3.87 26.87
C ASN A 299 7.68 -3.24 27.16
N ARG A 300 8.54 -3.22 26.13
CA ARG A 300 9.75 -2.39 26.09
C ARG A 300 9.55 -1.34 25.01
N VAL A 301 9.74 -0.08 25.34
CA VAL A 301 9.60 1.03 24.42
C VAL A 301 10.90 1.81 24.32
N CYS A 302 11.31 2.11 23.10
CA CYS A 302 12.38 3.04 22.77
C CYS A 302 11.82 4.22 21.99
N ARG A 303 12.31 5.43 22.26
CA ARG A 303 11.92 6.67 21.59
C ARG A 303 13.16 7.48 21.26
N GLN A 304 13.41 7.70 19.99
CA GLN A 304 14.54 8.48 19.53
C GLN A 304 14.28 9.04 18.13
N ASP A 305 14.67 10.28 17.89
CA ASP A 305 14.75 10.90 16.56
C ASP A 305 13.44 10.81 15.73
N GLY A 306 12.29 11.03 16.37
CA GLY A 306 10.98 10.89 15.71
C GLY A 306 10.55 9.46 15.49
N ILE A 307 11.17 8.48 16.17
CA ILE A 307 10.83 7.07 16.09
C ILE A 307 10.33 6.58 17.45
N ILE A 308 9.23 5.81 17.45
CA ILE A 308 8.79 4.98 18.56
C ILE A 308 8.88 3.53 18.12
N VAL A 309 9.58 2.71 18.89
CA VAL A 309 9.56 1.24 18.78
C VAL A 309 9.05 0.66 20.08
N ALA A 310 8.07 -0.23 20.00
CA ALA A 310 7.58 -0.98 21.14
C ALA A 310 7.60 -2.48 20.84
N PHE A 311 8.18 -3.26 21.76
CA PHE A 311 8.16 -4.72 21.74
C PHE A 311 7.39 -5.23 22.93
N GLY A 312 6.41 -6.11 22.72
CA GLY A 312 5.58 -6.64 23.78
C GLY A 312 4.84 -7.90 23.37
N GLN A 313 3.84 -8.30 24.15
CA GLN A 313 3.02 -9.45 23.82
C GLN A 313 1.53 -9.16 24.00
N ASP A 314 0.73 -9.74 23.12
CA ASP A 314 -0.73 -9.75 23.23
C ASP A 314 -1.30 -11.07 22.67
N TYR A 315 -2.57 -11.32 22.92
CA TYR A 315 -3.27 -12.41 22.28
C TYR A 315 -3.70 -12.01 20.87
N PRO A 316 -3.71 -12.95 19.90
CA PRO A 316 -4.22 -12.69 18.55
C PRO A 316 -5.71 -12.32 18.55
N GLU A 317 -6.49 -12.99 19.39
CA GLU A 317 -7.94 -12.85 19.45
C GLU A 317 -8.45 -12.84 20.91
N ASN A 318 -9.75 -12.61 21.08
CA ASN A 318 -10.37 -12.59 22.40
C ASN A 318 -10.48 -13.99 23.05
N ASP A 319 -10.39 -15.05 22.28
CA ASP A 319 -10.34 -16.42 22.81
C ASP A 319 -8.95 -16.75 23.35
N THR A 320 -8.69 -16.30 24.56
CA THR A 320 -7.41 -16.52 25.26
C THR A 320 -7.20 -17.95 25.74
N LEU A 321 -8.18 -18.85 25.59
CA LEU A 321 -8.02 -20.27 25.84
C LEU A 321 -7.51 -21.02 24.61
N LYS A 322 -7.86 -20.55 23.43
CA LYS A 322 -7.40 -21.12 22.16
C LYS A 322 -5.98 -20.66 21.80
N TRP A 323 -5.64 -19.41 22.11
CA TRP A 323 -4.42 -18.77 21.62
C TRP A 323 -3.42 -18.51 22.74
N GLU A 324 -2.16 -18.70 22.43
CA GLU A 324 -1.04 -18.17 23.22
C GLU A 324 -0.81 -16.69 22.90
N LYS A 325 -0.12 -15.99 23.79
CA LYS A 325 0.32 -14.62 23.52
C LYS A 325 1.37 -14.62 22.43
N GLU A 326 1.21 -13.70 21.49
CA GLU A 326 2.16 -13.45 20.42
C GLU A 326 3.10 -12.31 20.83
N ARG A 327 4.40 -12.48 20.53
CA ARG A 327 5.40 -11.46 20.78
C ARG A 327 5.62 -10.66 19.51
N VAL A 328 5.35 -9.35 19.57
CA VAL A 328 5.29 -8.46 18.43
C VAL A 328 6.09 -7.20 18.68
N GLY A 329 6.82 -6.74 17.67
CA GLY A 329 7.43 -5.43 17.61
C GLY A 329 6.64 -4.52 16.68
N LEU A 330 6.41 -3.29 17.11
CA LEU A 330 5.72 -2.24 16.36
C LEU A 330 6.60 -1.00 16.33
N ALA A 331 6.70 -0.35 15.17
CA ALA A 331 7.39 0.93 15.04
C ALA A 331 6.60 1.94 14.24
N VAL A 332 6.81 3.21 14.57
CA VAL A 332 6.40 4.35 13.74
C VAL A 332 7.51 5.37 13.71
N ALA A 333 7.76 5.95 12.53
CA ALA A 333 8.71 7.05 12.34
C ALA A 333 8.02 8.24 11.69
N VAL A 334 8.00 9.39 12.37
CA VAL A 334 7.33 10.62 11.94
C VAL A 334 8.35 11.71 11.57
N PRO A 335 7.98 12.70 10.73
CA PRO A 335 8.78 13.89 10.51
C PRO A 335 8.94 14.67 11.81
N GLN A 336 10.18 14.96 12.20
CA GLN A 336 10.45 15.68 13.46
C GLN A 336 9.90 17.11 13.44
N GLU A 337 9.92 17.75 12.28
CA GLU A 337 9.39 19.10 12.05
C GLU A 337 7.87 19.21 12.23
N GLN A 338 7.14 18.12 12.11
CA GLN A 338 5.69 18.04 12.33
C GLN A 338 5.33 17.54 13.73
N ALA A 339 6.29 16.96 14.45
CA ALA A 339 6.07 16.40 15.78
C ALA A 339 6.11 17.51 16.84
N VAL A 340 4.97 17.89 17.39
CA VAL A 340 4.88 18.92 18.43
C VAL A 340 5.13 18.36 19.84
N SER A 341 4.84 17.08 20.08
CA SER A 341 5.17 16.42 21.33
C SER A 341 5.07 14.89 21.23
N GLN A 342 5.57 14.23 22.28
CA GLN A 342 5.34 12.81 22.53
C GLN A 342 4.45 12.67 23.77
N ILE A 343 3.48 11.78 23.71
CA ILE A 343 2.51 11.58 24.79
C ILE A 343 2.12 10.12 24.89
N ASP A 344 1.72 9.72 26.09
CA ASP A 344 1.13 8.40 26.35
C ASP A 344 -0.33 8.56 26.73
N ASP A 345 -1.20 7.75 26.12
CA ASP A 345 -2.51 7.53 26.68
C ASP A 345 -2.61 6.12 27.33
N LYS A 346 -3.83 5.69 27.64
CA LYS A 346 -4.05 4.38 28.28
C LYS A 346 -3.65 3.20 27.38
N THR A 347 -3.75 3.38 26.06
CA THR A 347 -3.69 2.29 25.08
C THR A 347 -2.50 2.38 24.13
N SER A 348 -1.82 3.53 24.07
CA SER A 348 -0.85 3.79 22.98
C SER A 348 0.29 4.69 23.45
N TYR A 349 1.44 4.53 22.80
CA TYR A 349 2.57 5.46 22.78
C TYR A 349 2.44 6.32 21.53
N LEU A 350 2.41 7.65 21.66
CA LEU A 350 1.96 8.55 20.61
C LEU A 350 2.93 9.69 20.32
N PHE A 351 2.96 10.10 19.06
CA PHE A 351 3.35 11.44 18.65
C PHE A 351 2.11 12.30 18.46
N GLN A 352 2.19 13.58 18.83
CA GLN A 352 1.26 14.61 18.42
C GLN A 352 1.84 15.33 17.21
N LEU A 353 1.05 15.50 16.17
CA LEU A 353 1.46 15.99 14.86
C LEU A 353 0.58 17.15 14.42
N VAL A 354 1.16 18.05 13.66
CA VAL A 354 0.43 19.09 12.92
C VAL A 354 0.73 18.94 11.42
N PRO A 355 -0.27 19.18 10.54
CA PRO A 355 -0.05 19.15 9.11
C PRO A 355 0.99 20.20 8.67
N ASP A 356 1.70 19.93 7.58
CA ASP A 356 2.51 20.97 6.92
C ASP A 356 1.61 22.05 6.25
N ALA A 357 2.21 23.08 5.68
CA ALA A 357 1.48 24.17 5.03
C ALA A 357 0.61 23.75 3.84
N ARG A 358 0.78 22.52 3.34
CA ARG A 358 -0.02 21.92 2.27
C ARG A 358 -1.04 20.89 2.77
N GLY A 359 -1.14 20.71 4.08
CA GLY A 359 -2.05 19.76 4.72
C GLY A 359 -1.51 18.33 4.85
N HIS A 360 -0.23 18.08 4.58
CA HIS A 360 0.33 16.73 4.63
C HIS A 360 0.83 16.34 6.03
N ILE A 361 0.59 15.07 6.38
CA ILE A 361 1.23 14.38 7.51
C ILE A 361 1.68 13.01 6.98
N ASP A 362 2.97 12.88 6.63
CA ASP A 362 3.51 11.66 6.04
C ASP A 362 4.43 10.97 7.04
N TYR A 363 4.28 9.66 7.20
CA TYR A 363 5.09 8.87 8.12
C TYR A 363 5.24 7.42 7.64
N VAL A 364 5.99 6.63 8.38
CA VAL A 364 6.21 5.20 8.11
C VAL A 364 5.90 4.40 9.37
N PHE A 365 5.29 3.23 9.20
CA PHE A 365 5.18 2.24 10.27
C PHE A 365 5.68 0.87 9.80
N ASP A 366 6.01 -0.01 10.76
CA ASP A 366 6.47 -1.36 10.50
C ASP A 366 6.13 -2.30 11.66
N THR A 367 6.19 -3.62 11.42
CA THR A 367 5.95 -4.66 12.42
C THR A 367 6.96 -5.80 12.32
N ARG A 368 7.21 -6.48 13.44
CA ARG A 368 7.97 -7.74 13.51
C ARG A 368 7.23 -8.75 14.37
N TRP A 369 7.06 -9.96 13.86
CA TRP A 369 6.49 -11.07 14.63
C TRP A 369 7.59 -12.07 15.00
N ARG A 370 7.76 -12.36 16.29
CA ARG A 370 8.88 -13.16 16.79
C ARG A 370 8.90 -14.61 16.28
N LYS A 371 7.79 -15.14 15.80
CA LYS A 371 7.71 -16.47 15.19
C LYS A 371 8.10 -16.49 13.70
N SER A 372 8.50 -15.37 13.12
CA SER A 372 9.02 -15.31 11.76
C SER A 372 10.39 -16.00 11.67
N GLU A 373 10.56 -16.92 10.73
CA GLU A 373 11.79 -17.75 10.58
C GLU A 373 13.05 -16.88 10.34
N TRP A 374 12.92 -15.73 9.66
CA TRP A 374 14.06 -14.82 9.44
C TRP A 374 14.49 -14.02 10.68
N LEU A 375 13.75 -14.14 11.79
CA LEU A 375 14.11 -13.56 13.09
C LEU A 375 14.58 -14.62 14.10
N GLU A 376 14.75 -15.87 13.65
CA GLU A 376 15.23 -16.95 14.51
C GLU A 376 16.63 -16.65 15.08
N GLY A 377 16.83 -16.96 16.35
CA GLY A 377 18.09 -16.71 17.06
C GLY A 377 18.34 -15.26 17.50
N ARG A 378 17.52 -14.30 17.06
CA ARG A 378 17.67 -12.88 17.44
C ARG A 378 17.00 -12.59 18.77
N SER A 379 17.55 -11.65 19.53
CA SER A 379 16.91 -11.08 20.71
C SER A 379 15.86 -10.03 20.34
N ASP A 380 14.99 -9.67 21.29
CA ASP A 380 14.05 -8.57 21.09
C ASP A 380 14.75 -7.22 20.90
N ALA A 381 15.94 -7.05 21.51
CA ALA A 381 16.72 -5.82 21.34
C ALA A 381 17.22 -5.68 19.88
N GLU A 382 17.78 -6.75 19.31
CA GLU A 382 18.23 -6.77 17.92
C GLU A 382 17.05 -6.57 16.96
N CYS A 383 15.91 -7.22 17.21
CA CYS A 383 14.71 -7.02 16.41
C CYS A 383 14.16 -5.58 16.52
N ALA A 384 14.26 -4.94 17.69
CA ALA A 384 13.84 -3.55 17.87
C ALA A 384 14.77 -2.57 17.16
N GLU A 385 16.07 -2.83 17.14
CA GLU A 385 17.05 -2.04 16.42
C GLU A 385 16.82 -2.12 14.90
N GLU A 386 16.66 -3.31 14.36
CA GLU A 386 16.31 -3.51 12.94
C GLU A 386 14.99 -2.84 12.56
N LEU A 387 14.00 -2.90 13.45
CA LEU A 387 12.71 -2.27 13.21
C LEU A 387 12.85 -0.74 13.16
N ALA A 388 13.69 -0.17 14.05
CA ALA A 388 14.01 1.26 14.02
C ALA A 388 14.77 1.65 12.74
N GLU A 389 15.71 0.82 12.30
CA GLU A 389 16.44 1.04 11.04
C GLU A 389 15.53 0.94 9.82
N SER A 390 14.63 -0.04 9.78
CA SER A 390 13.65 -0.23 8.70
C SER A 390 12.81 1.04 8.50
N VAL A 391 12.17 1.54 9.55
CA VAL A 391 11.33 2.75 9.43
C VAL A 391 12.14 4.01 9.15
N ARG A 392 13.41 4.09 9.62
CA ARG A 392 14.32 5.18 9.29
C ARG A 392 14.72 5.17 7.82
N ALA A 393 15.09 3.99 7.30
CA ALA A 393 15.46 3.80 5.90
C ALA A 393 14.28 4.09 4.97
N ALA A 394 13.08 3.64 5.32
CA ALA A 394 11.86 3.84 4.52
C ALA A 394 11.45 5.32 4.40
N ARG A 395 11.79 6.16 5.37
CA ARG A 395 11.62 7.62 5.30
C ARG A 395 12.58 8.30 4.30
N SER A 396 13.70 7.68 4.01
CA SER A 396 14.70 8.23 3.10
C SER A 396 14.37 7.81 1.67
N ALA A 397 13.68 8.67 0.93
CA ALA A 397 13.35 8.40 -0.47
C ALA A 397 14.62 8.30 -1.33
N ALA A 398 14.62 7.38 -2.30
CA ALA A 398 15.62 7.37 -3.35
C ALA A 398 15.46 8.61 -4.24
N VAL A 399 16.55 9.24 -4.60
CA VAL A 399 16.55 10.36 -5.55
C VAL A 399 16.61 9.78 -6.97
N VAL A 400 15.58 10.06 -7.76
CA VAL A 400 15.49 9.64 -9.15
C VAL A 400 15.70 10.84 -10.05
N SER A 401 16.68 10.76 -10.95
CA SER A 401 16.95 11.82 -11.93
C SER A 401 17.02 11.21 -13.34
N ARG A 402 16.39 11.89 -14.32
CA ARG A 402 16.49 11.49 -15.71
C ARG A 402 17.88 11.88 -16.25
N ILE A 403 18.57 10.91 -16.89
CA ILE A 403 19.84 11.15 -17.55
C ILE A 403 19.54 11.67 -18.97
N ARG A 404 20.19 12.75 -19.37
CA ARG A 404 20.04 13.35 -20.70
C ARG A 404 20.79 12.57 -21.77
#